data_b593840c731682c6373a474780f71563
#
_entry.id   b593840c731682c6373a474780f71563
#
_cell.length_a   1.000
_cell.length_b   1.000
_cell.length_c   1.000
_cell.angle_alpha   90.00
_cell.angle_beta   90.00
_cell.angle_gamma   90.00
#
_symmetry.space_group_name_H-M   'P 1'
#
loop_
_entity.id
_entity.type
_entity.pdbx_description
1 polymer ?
#
loop_
_entity_poly.entity_id
_entity_poly.type
_entity_poly.pdbx_seq_one_letter_code
_entity_poly.pdbx_strand_id
1 'polypeptide(L)'
;MFPFEKLEVWKKAIDFNDEILSLADLIGKKDQYSLGEQIRRASISITNNIAEGGGRSSKKEKAYFYNLAKGSVYEVVNLLEICERREHIDKDKHLRLYGEAEELAKMLSGLINSLD
;
A
#
# COMPACT_ATOMS: atom_id res chain seq x y z
N MET A 1 -10.13 -3.94 20.90
CA MET A 1 -9.59 -3.75 19.54
C MET A 1 -9.66 -2.28 19.12
N PHE A 2 -8.65 -1.81 18.45
CA PHE A 2 -8.70 -0.49 17.85
C PHE A 2 -9.64 -0.51 16.63
N PRO A 3 -10.27 0.62 16.30
CA PRO A 3 -11.25 0.66 15.19
C PRO A 3 -10.71 0.16 13.85
N PHE A 4 -9.47 0.51 13.49
CA PHE A 4 -8.92 0.12 12.18
C PHE A 4 -8.75 -1.39 12.04
N GLU A 5 -8.58 -2.12 13.15
CA GLU A 5 -8.39 -3.57 13.09
C GLU A 5 -9.61 -4.30 12.55
N LYS A 6 -10.78 -3.67 12.55
CA LYS A 6 -12.02 -4.23 11.99
C LYS A 6 -12.18 -3.96 10.50
N LEU A 7 -11.38 -3.07 9.94
CA LEU A 7 -11.50 -2.70 8.52
C LEU A 7 -10.92 -3.79 7.63
N GLU A 8 -11.73 -4.28 6.69
CA GLU A 8 -11.28 -5.29 5.74
C GLU A 8 -10.11 -4.81 4.90
N VAL A 9 -10.13 -3.52 4.51
CA VAL A 9 -9.04 -2.94 3.72
C VAL A 9 -7.72 -2.94 4.50
N TRP A 10 -7.77 -2.72 5.83
CA TRP A 10 -6.57 -2.77 6.65
C TRP A 10 -5.99 -4.18 6.69
N LYS A 11 -6.84 -5.19 6.88
CA LYS A 11 -6.41 -6.59 6.90
C LYS A 11 -5.73 -6.97 5.59
N LYS A 12 -6.32 -6.56 4.47
CA LYS A 12 -5.76 -6.82 3.16
C LYS A 12 -4.45 -6.05 2.95
N ALA A 13 -4.39 -4.81 3.42
CA ALA A 13 -3.20 -3.98 3.30
C ALA A 13 -2.02 -4.55 4.10
N ILE A 14 -2.28 -5.13 5.26
CA ILE A 14 -1.25 -5.78 6.08
C ILE A 14 -0.63 -6.96 5.31
N ASP A 15 -1.46 -7.80 4.70
CA ASP A 15 -0.97 -8.94 3.90
C ASP A 15 -0.17 -8.45 2.70
N PHE A 16 -0.67 -7.42 2.02
CA PHE A 16 0.04 -6.81 0.90
C PHE A 16 1.38 -6.24 1.35
N ASN A 17 1.40 -5.56 2.49
CA ASN A 17 2.62 -4.99 3.07
C ASN A 17 3.68 -6.08 3.33
N ASP A 18 3.27 -7.23 3.86
CA ASP A 18 4.20 -8.33 4.10
C ASP A 18 4.85 -8.79 2.79
N GLU A 19 4.06 -8.90 1.73
CA GLU A 19 4.58 -9.30 0.42
C GLU A 19 5.55 -8.26 -0.15
N ILE A 20 5.21 -6.98 -0.03
CA ILE A 20 6.09 -5.91 -0.53
C ILE A 20 7.40 -5.86 0.28
N LEU A 21 7.34 -5.99 1.59
CA LEU A 21 8.55 -6.00 2.42
C LEU A 21 9.45 -7.18 2.06
N SER A 22 8.87 -8.37 1.83
CA SER A 22 9.63 -9.53 1.39
C SER A 22 10.28 -9.31 0.03
N LEU A 23 9.54 -8.70 -0.90
CA LEU A 23 10.06 -8.32 -2.21
C LEU A 23 11.23 -7.34 -2.05
N ALA A 24 11.06 -6.33 -1.20
CA ALA A 24 12.08 -5.31 -1.00
C ALA A 24 13.41 -5.92 -0.52
N ASP A 25 13.35 -6.94 0.33
CA ASP A 25 14.54 -7.62 0.81
C ASP A 25 15.31 -8.33 -0.31
N LEU A 26 14.63 -8.68 -1.41
CA LEU A 26 15.24 -9.35 -2.55
C LEU A 26 15.81 -8.39 -3.59
N ILE A 27 15.58 -7.08 -3.43
CA ILE A 27 16.13 -6.09 -4.35
C ILE A 27 17.65 -6.10 -4.22
N GLY A 28 18.33 -6.19 -5.37
CA GLY A 28 19.76 -6.30 -5.42
C GLY A 28 20.49 -5.14 -4.76
N LYS A 29 21.72 -5.40 -4.33
CA LYS A 29 22.56 -4.46 -3.57
C LYS A 29 22.63 -3.08 -4.22
N LYS A 30 22.70 -3.03 -5.54
CA LYS A 30 22.80 -1.79 -6.30
C LYS A 30 21.63 -0.83 -6.03
N ASP A 31 20.43 -1.37 -5.85
CA ASP A 31 19.21 -0.57 -5.69
C ASP A 31 18.60 -0.69 -4.29
N GLN A 32 19.23 -1.45 -3.39
CA GLN A 32 18.65 -1.75 -2.08
C GLN A 32 18.42 -0.50 -1.23
N TYR A 33 19.39 0.43 -1.20
CA TYR A 33 19.28 1.63 -0.38
C TYR A 33 18.54 2.80 -1.03
N SER A 34 18.10 2.62 -2.28
CA SER A 34 17.29 3.62 -2.97
C SER A 34 15.89 3.06 -3.21
N LEU A 35 15.74 2.22 -4.22
CA LEU A 35 14.45 1.63 -4.59
C LEU A 35 13.88 0.77 -3.46
N GLY A 36 14.73 -0.03 -2.81
CA GLY A 36 14.30 -0.88 -1.71
C GLY A 36 13.71 -0.09 -0.54
N GLU A 37 14.37 0.99 -0.15
CA GLU A 37 13.87 1.83 0.94
C GLU A 37 12.59 2.57 0.55
N GLN A 38 12.51 3.06 -0.68
CA GLN A 38 11.32 3.77 -1.13
C GLN A 38 10.09 2.87 -1.14
N ILE A 39 10.22 1.63 -1.63
CA ILE A 39 9.07 0.74 -1.69
C ILE A 39 8.63 0.28 -0.30
N ARG A 40 9.59 0.08 0.63
CA ARG A 40 9.26 -0.21 2.04
C ARG A 40 8.46 0.93 2.66
N ARG A 41 8.94 2.15 2.50
CA ARG A 41 8.29 3.33 3.07
C ARG A 41 6.89 3.52 2.50
N ALA A 42 6.73 3.41 1.18
CA ALA A 42 5.44 3.57 0.54
C ALA A 42 4.45 2.50 1.02
N SER A 43 4.89 1.26 1.13
CA SER A 43 4.03 0.16 1.59
C SER A 43 3.59 0.35 3.04
N ILE A 44 4.51 0.68 3.94
CA ILE A 44 4.21 0.93 5.34
C ILE A 44 3.25 2.12 5.48
N SER A 45 3.42 3.14 4.63
CA SER A 45 2.54 4.32 4.62
C SER A 45 1.09 3.96 4.33
N ILE A 46 0.83 2.93 3.51
CA ILE A 46 -0.54 2.48 3.24
C ILE A 46 -1.22 2.09 4.56
N THR A 47 -0.62 1.17 5.30
CA THR A 47 -1.21 0.66 6.53
C THR A 47 -1.28 1.73 7.62
N ASN A 48 -0.25 2.58 7.72
CA ASN A 48 -0.24 3.67 8.70
C ASN A 48 -1.39 4.64 8.46
N ASN A 49 -1.63 5.03 7.23
CA ASN A 49 -2.70 5.99 6.92
C ASN A 49 -4.09 5.38 7.10
N ILE A 50 -4.26 4.10 6.80
CA ILE A 50 -5.53 3.42 7.07
C ILE A 50 -5.78 3.41 8.60
N ALA A 51 -4.78 3.08 9.38
CA ALA A 51 -4.90 3.05 10.84
C ALA A 51 -5.24 4.43 11.40
N GLU A 52 -4.53 5.46 10.92
CA GLU A 52 -4.78 6.84 11.34
C GLU A 52 -6.22 7.26 11.01
N GLY A 53 -6.67 6.98 9.78
CA GLY A 53 -8.02 7.32 9.36
C GLY A 53 -9.08 6.61 10.19
N GLY A 54 -8.84 5.34 10.53
CA GLY A 54 -9.76 4.57 11.35
C GLY A 54 -9.95 5.15 12.74
N GLY A 55 -8.93 5.85 13.25
CA GLY A 55 -8.97 6.44 14.59
C GLY A 55 -9.49 7.87 14.64
N ARG A 56 -9.72 8.51 13.48
CA ARG A 56 -10.22 9.89 13.47
C ARG A 56 -11.73 9.93 13.72
N SER A 57 -12.19 11.03 14.31
CA SER A 57 -13.60 11.16 14.69
C SER A 57 -14.47 11.80 13.60
N SER A 58 -13.91 12.69 12.78
CA SER A 58 -14.69 13.35 11.73
C SER A 58 -14.56 12.63 10.38
N LYS A 59 -15.63 12.68 9.60
CA LYS A 59 -15.65 12.12 8.23
C LYS A 59 -14.58 12.76 7.36
N LYS A 60 -14.40 14.06 7.49
CA LYS A 60 -13.42 14.83 6.73
C LYS A 60 -11.99 14.35 7.01
N GLU A 61 -11.67 14.14 8.29
CA GLU A 61 -10.34 13.64 8.67
C GLU A 61 -10.13 12.20 8.23
N LYS A 62 -11.15 11.34 8.38
CA LYS A 62 -11.07 9.98 7.87
C LYS A 62 -10.77 9.96 6.39
N ALA A 63 -11.52 10.73 5.60
CA ALA A 63 -11.33 10.81 4.15
C ALA A 63 -9.92 11.29 3.81
N TYR A 64 -9.39 12.26 4.54
CA TYR A 64 -8.04 12.77 4.34
C TYR A 64 -7.00 11.63 4.45
N PHE A 65 -7.04 10.86 5.52
CA PHE A 65 -6.07 9.78 5.73
C PHE A 65 -6.26 8.63 4.75
N TYR A 66 -7.50 8.29 4.42
CA TYR A 66 -7.76 7.25 3.42
C TYR A 66 -7.28 7.66 2.04
N ASN A 67 -7.37 8.94 1.70
CA ASN A 67 -6.82 9.47 0.45
C ASN A 67 -5.29 9.42 0.45
N LEU A 68 -4.65 9.69 1.59
CA LEU A 68 -3.19 9.54 1.70
C LEU A 68 -2.79 8.08 1.49
N ALA A 69 -3.55 7.15 2.08
CA ALA A 69 -3.29 5.72 1.89
C ALA A 69 -3.39 5.33 0.41
N LYS A 70 -4.39 5.85 -0.28
CA LYS A 70 -4.59 5.60 -1.70
C LYS A 70 -3.42 6.13 -2.53
N GLY A 71 -2.92 7.33 -2.19
CA GLY A 71 -1.73 7.89 -2.83
C GLY A 71 -0.50 7.00 -2.62
N SER A 72 -0.37 6.40 -1.43
CA SER A 72 0.73 5.47 -1.15
C SER A 72 0.60 4.18 -1.97
N VAL A 73 -0.63 3.70 -2.23
CA VAL A 73 -0.85 2.56 -3.13
C VAL A 73 -0.35 2.91 -4.53
N TYR A 74 -0.68 4.09 -5.03
CA TYR A 74 -0.20 4.55 -6.35
C TYR A 74 1.32 4.60 -6.40
N GLU A 75 1.95 5.04 -5.32
CA GLU A 75 3.42 5.07 -5.24
C GLU A 75 4.00 3.66 -5.34
N VAL A 76 3.42 2.69 -4.63
CA VAL A 76 3.87 1.30 -4.70
C VAL A 76 3.72 0.76 -6.13
N VAL A 77 2.59 1.07 -6.80
CA VAL A 77 2.37 0.62 -8.19
C VAL A 77 3.46 1.16 -9.11
N ASN A 78 3.82 2.43 -8.95
CA ASN A 78 4.91 3.03 -9.73
C ASN A 78 6.24 2.30 -9.45
N LEU A 79 6.53 2.05 -8.18
CA LEU A 79 7.79 1.41 -7.79
C LEU A 79 7.85 -0.06 -8.25
N LEU A 80 6.73 -0.76 -8.31
CA LEU A 80 6.68 -2.13 -8.86
C LEU A 80 7.08 -2.16 -10.33
N GLU A 81 6.65 -1.18 -11.10
CA GLU A 81 7.06 -1.05 -12.51
C GLU A 81 8.58 -0.89 -12.61
N ILE A 82 9.15 -0.05 -11.76
CA ILE A 82 10.59 0.17 -11.73
C ILE A 82 11.32 -1.12 -11.34
N CYS A 83 10.78 -1.87 -10.34
CA CYS A 83 11.36 -3.13 -9.92
C CYS A 83 11.42 -4.14 -11.07
N GLU A 84 10.38 -4.24 -11.88
CA GLU A 84 10.38 -5.15 -13.02
C GLU A 84 11.39 -4.70 -14.07
N ARG A 85 11.41 -3.42 -14.42
CA ARG A 85 12.34 -2.89 -15.42
C ARG A 85 13.80 -3.08 -15.04
N ARG A 86 14.08 -3.04 -13.75
CA ARG A 86 15.43 -3.26 -13.24
C ARG A 86 15.69 -4.73 -12.90
N GLU A 87 14.78 -5.61 -13.28
CA GLU A 87 14.92 -7.06 -13.18
C GLU A 87 15.00 -7.60 -11.76
N HIS A 88 14.39 -6.89 -10.79
CA HIS A 88 14.31 -7.36 -9.41
C HIS A 88 13.12 -8.30 -9.18
N ILE A 89 12.11 -8.22 -10.04
CA ILE A 89 10.95 -9.13 -10.03
C ILE A 89 10.62 -9.50 -11.47
N ASP A 90 9.98 -10.66 -11.64
CA ASP A 90 9.51 -11.06 -12.96
C ASP A 90 8.13 -10.46 -13.26
N LYS A 91 7.69 -10.63 -14.50
CA LYS A 91 6.42 -10.08 -14.97
C LYS A 91 5.22 -10.67 -14.21
N ASP A 92 5.25 -11.97 -13.93
CA ASP A 92 4.14 -12.63 -13.26
C ASP A 92 3.94 -12.08 -11.84
N LYS A 93 5.03 -11.90 -11.10
CA LYS A 93 4.97 -11.32 -9.77
C LYS A 93 4.48 -9.87 -9.81
N HIS A 94 4.96 -9.10 -10.78
CA HIS A 94 4.52 -7.71 -10.97
C HIS A 94 3.01 -7.66 -11.23
N LEU A 95 2.51 -8.48 -12.16
CA LEU A 95 1.08 -8.48 -12.49
C LEU A 95 0.21 -8.88 -11.29
N ARG A 96 0.65 -9.87 -10.51
CA ARG A 96 -0.10 -10.30 -9.34
C ARG A 96 -0.19 -9.19 -8.29
N LEU A 97 0.93 -8.57 -7.98
CA LEU A 97 0.96 -7.48 -6.99
C LEU A 97 0.22 -6.23 -7.49
N TYR A 98 0.30 -5.96 -8.78
CA TYR A 98 -0.48 -4.90 -9.41
C TYR A 98 -1.99 -5.10 -9.19
N GLY A 99 -2.47 -6.33 -9.40
CA GLY A 99 -3.89 -6.66 -9.19
C GLY A 99 -4.32 -6.48 -7.74
N GLU A 100 -3.46 -6.86 -6.79
CA GLU A 100 -3.74 -6.66 -5.37
C GLU A 100 -3.78 -5.18 -5.02
N ALA A 101 -2.87 -4.39 -5.59
CA ALA A 101 -2.86 -2.94 -5.38
C ALA A 101 -4.12 -2.28 -5.94
N GLU A 102 -4.58 -2.71 -7.13
CA GLU A 102 -5.84 -2.22 -7.71
C GLU A 102 -7.01 -2.48 -6.78
N GLU A 103 -7.06 -3.66 -6.19
CA GLU A 103 -8.14 -4.01 -5.26
C GLU A 103 -8.10 -3.12 -4.02
N LEU A 104 -6.91 -2.89 -3.46
CA LEU A 104 -6.75 -1.97 -2.32
C LEU A 104 -7.25 -0.57 -2.66
N ALA A 105 -6.89 -0.06 -3.83
CA ALA A 105 -7.32 1.27 -4.27
C ALA A 105 -8.83 1.35 -4.39
N LYS A 106 -9.46 0.30 -4.93
CA LYS A 106 -10.93 0.24 -5.04
C LYS A 106 -11.59 0.19 -3.67
N MET A 107 -11.05 -0.60 -2.76
CA MET A 107 -11.58 -0.71 -1.40
C MET A 107 -11.47 0.63 -0.67
N LEU A 108 -10.35 1.33 -0.82
CA LEU A 108 -10.17 2.66 -0.22
C LEU A 108 -11.15 3.67 -0.79
N SER A 109 -11.35 3.66 -2.12
CA SER A 109 -12.35 4.52 -2.75
C SER A 109 -13.76 4.24 -2.23
N GLY A 110 -14.12 2.96 -2.10
CA GLY A 110 -15.40 2.55 -1.54
C GLY A 110 -15.58 3.02 -0.09
N LEU A 111 -14.52 2.90 0.71
CA LEU A 111 -14.55 3.34 2.10
C LEU A 111 -14.74 4.85 2.20
N ILE A 112 -14.03 5.62 1.38
CA ILE A 112 -14.16 7.08 1.33
C ILE A 112 -15.59 7.45 0.94
N ASN A 113 -16.13 6.82 -0.10
CA ASN A 113 -17.50 7.10 -0.56
C ASN A 113 -18.54 6.75 0.48
N SER A 114 -18.29 5.76 1.32
CA SER A 114 -19.22 5.35 2.37
C SER A 114 -19.32 6.34 3.52
N LEU A 115 -18.42 7.31 3.59
CA LEU A 115 -18.41 8.33 4.65
C LEU A 115 -19.48 9.41 4.43
N ASP A 116 -20.03 9.53 3.24
CA ASP A 116 -21.06 10.53 2.93
C ASP A 116 -22.50 10.05 3.33
#